data_403b1dbf59eada6c46cd941f157e49c1
#
_entry.id   403b1dbf59eada6c46cd941f157e49c1
#
_cell.length_a   1.000
_cell.length_b   1.000
_cell.length_c   1.000
_cell.angle_alpha   90.00
_cell.angle_beta   90.00
_cell.angle_gamma   90.00
#
_symmetry.space_group_name_H-M   'P 1'
#
loop_
_entity.id
_entity.type
_entity.pdbx_description
1 polymer ?
#
loop_
_entity_poly.entity_id
_entity_poly.type
_entity_poly.pdbx_seq_one_letter_code
_entity_poly.pdbx_strand_id
1 'polypeptide(L)'
;MSHDSDARHGARLAAVQALYQMELAGGGAEEVAEEFIAHRFGETPTDEDFFKSILEGVPARQSEIDKAIAACLTESWTLARVDSILRAILRAAALELVARRDVPARVVIDEYVGIAHEFFAGDEPGFVNAALDRMARRKRAKEFGLPTPDDELDF
;
A
#
# COMPACT_ATOMS: atom_id res chain seq x y z
N MET A 1 -12.30 19.56 -0.13
CA MET A 1 -11.32 18.90 0.59
C MET A 1 -11.68 17.45 0.93
N SER A 2 -12.76 17.25 1.60
CA SER A 2 -13.11 15.92 2.03
C SER A 2 -13.45 14.97 0.88
N HIS A 3 -14.00 15.45 -0.23
CA HIS A 3 -14.37 14.58 -1.35
C HIS A 3 -13.16 13.86 -1.96
N ASP A 4 -12.08 14.60 -2.21
CA ASP A 4 -10.87 13.99 -2.78
C ASP A 4 -10.23 13.04 -1.79
N SER A 5 -10.19 13.44 -0.53
CA SER A 5 -9.63 12.64 0.54
C SER A 5 -10.42 11.35 0.74
N ASP A 6 -11.74 11.48 0.78
CA ASP A 6 -12.63 10.32 0.95
C ASP A 6 -12.57 9.39 -0.25
N ALA A 7 -12.51 9.95 -1.47
CA ALA A 7 -12.44 9.15 -2.68
C ALA A 7 -11.14 8.37 -2.75
N ARG A 8 -10.03 8.96 -2.31
CA ARG A 8 -8.75 8.25 -2.27
C ARG A 8 -8.71 7.21 -1.18
N HIS A 9 -9.32 7.50 -0.02
CA HIS A 9 -9.42 6.48 1.02
C HIS A 9 -10.19 5.27 0.52
N GLY A 10 -11.31 5.51 -0.17
CA GLY A 10 -12.10 4.44 -0.76
C GLY A 10 -11.30 3.64 -1.79
N ALA A 11 -10.49 4.35 -2.59
CA ALA A 11 -9.65 3.69 -3.59
C ALA A 11 -8.60 2.81 -2.94
N ARG A 12 -8.00 3.27 -1.84
CA ARG A 12 -6.98 2.48 -1.12
C ARG A 12 -7.59 1.23 -0.50
N LEU A 13 -8.76 1.39 0.12
CA LEU A 13 -9.45 0.25 0.72
C LEU A 13 -9.81 -0.76 -0.35
N ALA A 14 -10.37 -0.32 -1.47
CA ALA A 14 -10.71 -1.20 -2.58
C ALA A 14 -9.48 -1.89 -3.15
N ALA A 15 -8.36 -1.16 -3.25
CA ALA A 15 -7.12 -1.75 -3.78
C ALA A 15 -6.62 -2.88 -2.88
N VAL A 16 -6.69 -2.69 -1.56
CA VAL A 16 -6.29 -3.75 -0.63
C VAL A 16 -7.17 -4.98 -0.82
N GLN A 17 -8.49 -4.78 -0.93
CA GLN A 17 -9.41 -5.89 -1.15
C GLN A 17 -9.16 -6.59 -2.47
N ALA A 18 -8.90 -5.81 -3.53
CA ALA A 18 -8.64 -6.38 -4.84
C ALA A 18 -7.32 -7.15 -4.88
N LEU A 19 -6.28 -6.62 -4.27
CA LEU A 19 -4.99 -7.32 -4.19
C LEU A 19 -5.12 -8.63 -3.42
N TYR A 20 -5.89 -8.61 -2.34
CA TYR A 20 -6.17 -9.80 -1.58
C TYR A 20 -6.88 -10.84 -2.45
N GLN A 21 -7.90 -10.42 -3.18
CA GLN A 21 -8.63 -11.31 -4.08
C GLN A 21 -7.73 -11.91 -5.16
N MET A 22 -6.85 -11.08 -5.73
CA MET A 22 -5.92 -11.56 -6.76
C MET A 22 -4.96 -12.62 -6.21
N GLU A 23 -4.51 -12.45 -4.99
CA GLU A 23 -3.61 -13.43 -4.39
C GLU A 23 -4.30 -14.76 -4.16
N LEU A 24 -5.55 -14.73 -3.71
CA LEU A 24 -6.28 -15.95 -3.36
C LEU A 24 -6.90 -16.64 -4.57
N ALA A 25 -7.46 -15.87 -5.48
CA ALA A 25 -8.25 -16.42 -6.58
C ALA A 25 -7.59 -16.27 -7.95
N GLY A 26 -6.51 -15.50 -8.02
CA GLY A 26 -5.88 -15.21 -9.29
C GLY A 26 -6.59 -14.09 -10.03
N GLY A 27 -6.30 -13.93 -11.30
CA GLY A 27 -6.86 -12.87 -12.12
C GLY A 27 -5.89 -11.74 -12.34
N GLY A 28 -5.98 -11.11 -13.50
CA GLY A 28 -5.15 -9.97 -13.84
C GLY A 28 -5.67 -8.68 -13.24
N ALA A 29 -4.77 -7.72 -13.07
CA ALA A 29 -5.13 -6.44 -12.47
C ALA A 29 -6.23 -5.72 -13.26
N GLU A 30 -6.16 -5.78 -14.58
CA GLU A 30 -7.14 -5.09 -15.43
C GLU A 30 -8.53 -5.68 -15.25
N GLU A 31 -8.64 -6.99 -15.26
CA GLU A 31 -9.93 -7.66 -15.10
C GLU A 31 -10.53 -7.41 -13.72
N VAL A 32 -9.71 -7.51 -12.70
CA VAL A 32 -10.17 -7.30 -11.33
C VAL A 32 -10.58 -5.83 -11.14
N ALA A 33 -9.82 -4.90 -11.73
CA ALA A 33 -10.18 -3.48 -11.64
C ALA A 33 -11.53 -3.22 -12.28
N GLU A 34 -11.79 -3.80 -13.44
CA GLU A 34 -13.07 -3.61 -14.13
C GLU A 34 -14.23 -4.15 -13.29
N GLU A 35 -14.02 -5.31 -12.69
CA GLU A 35 -15.05 -5.91 -11.85
C GLU A 35 -15.35 -5.04 -10.64
N PHE A 36 -14.32 -4.55 -9.97
CA PHE A 36 -14.52 -3.69 -8.80
C PHE A 36 -15.24 -2.41 -9.16
N ILE A 37 -14.84 -1.76 -10.27
CA ILE A 37 -15.47 -0.52 -10.70
C ILE A 37 -16.93 -0.76 -11.05
N ALA A 38 -17.23 -1.85 -11.73
CA ALA A 38 -18.59 -2.14 -12.15
C ALA A 38 -19.52 -2.52 -10.98
N HIS A 39 -19.00 -3.19 -9.97
CA HIS A 39 -19.84 -3.82 -8.96
C HIS A 39 -19.60 -3.38 -7.52
N ARG A 40 -18.50 -2.71 -7.23
CA ARG A 40 -18.15 -2.36 -5.86
C ARG A 40 -18.09 -0.86 -5.58
N PHE A 41 -18.00 -0.05 -6.62
CA PHE A 41 -17.84 1.39 -6.46
C PHE A 41 -19.16 2.15 -6.45
N GLY A 42 -20.23 1.53 -6.22
CA GLY A 42 -21.57 2.05 -6.26
C GLY A 42 -21.75 3.49 -5.85
N GLU A 43 -22.29 3.69 -4.65
CA GLU A 43 -22.70 5.02 -4.19
C GLU A 43 -21.60 5.79 -3.48
N THR A 44 -20.53 5.10 -3.10
CA THR A 44 -19.42 5.74 -2.37
C THR A 44 -18.45 6.37 -3.36
N PRO A 45 -18.10 7.64 -3.19
CA PRO A 45 -17.09 8.25 -4.05
C PRO A 45 -15.78 7.48 -3.98
N THR A 46 -15.25 7.12 -5.15
CA THR A 46 -14.00 6.37 -5.23
C THR A 46 -13.20 6.90 -6.39
N ASP A 47 -11.92 7.18 -6.14
CA ASP A 47 -11.00 7.67 -7.17
C ASP A 47 -10.54 6.48 -8.00
N GLU A 48 -11.19 6.27 -9.15
CA GLU A 48 -10.91 5.11 -10.01
C GLU A 48 -9.50 5.10 -10.54
N ASP A 49 -8.99 6.26 -10.94
CA ASP A 49 -7.64 6.33 -11.48
C ASP A 49 -6.60 5.98 -10.41
N PHE A 50 -6.81 6.48 -9.22
CA PHE A 50 -5.91 6.18 -8.11
C PHE A 50 -5.96 4.68 -7.76
N PHE A 51 -7.16 4.12 -7.73
CA PHE A 51 -7.37 2.69 -7.50
C PHE A 51 -6.60 1.86 -8.52
N LYS A 52 -6.77 2.20 -9.81
CA LYS A 52 -6.08 1.47 -10.87
C LYS A 52 -4.57 1.61 -10.77
N SER A 53 -4.10 2.80 -10.40
CA SER A 53 -2.65 3.01 -10.30
C SER A 53 -2.01 2.09 -9.26
N ILE A 54 -2.72 1.83 -8.17
CA ILE A 54 -2.22 0.91 -7.14
C ILE A 54 -2.33 -0.53 -7.63
N LEU A 55 -3.50 -0.90 -8.14
CA LEU A 55 -3.76 -2.28 -8.51
C LEU A 55 -2.85 -2.77 -9.63
N GLU A 56 -2.55 -1.90 -10.58
CA GLU A 56 -1.66 -2.24 -11.69
C GLU A 56 -0.20 -2.06 -11.31
N GLY A 57 0.07 -1.07 -10.47
CA GLY A 57 1.45 -0.76 -10.06
C GLY A 57 2.08 -1.84 -9.20
N VAL A 58 1.30 -2.48 -8.33
CA VAL A 58 1.85 -3.51 -7.45
C VAL A 58 2.43 -4.69 -8.26
N PRO A 59 1.68 -5.33 -9.17
CA PRO A 59 2.28 -6.41 -9.94
C PRO A 59 3.45 -5.96 -10.81
N ALA A 60 3.36 -4.76 -11.38
CA ALA A 60 4.40 -4.24 -12.25
C ALA A 60 5.72 -4.03 -11.52
N ARG A 61 5.68 -3.75 -10.23
CA ARG A 61 6.85 -3.48 -9.40
C ARG A 61 7.00 -4.45 -8.25
N GLN A 62 6.39 -5.62 -8.36
CA GLN A 62 6.29 -6.53 -7.20
C GLN A 62 7.64 -6.92 -6.62
N SER A 63 8.63 -7.19 -7.46
CA SER A 63 9.96 -7.56 -6.95
C SER A 63 10.56 -6.44 -6.10
N GLU A 64 10.50 -5.21 -6.58
CA GLU A 64 10.99 -4.05 -5.86
C GLU A 64 10.23 -3.83 -4.56
N ILE A 65 8.92 -3.94 -4.64
CA ILE A 65 8.03 -3.72 -3.50
C ILE A 65 8.28 -4.78 -2.42
N ASP A 66 8.34 -6.05 -2.81
CA ASP A 66 8.53 -7.12 -1.84
C ASP A 66 9.89 -7.06 -1.17
N LYS A 67 10.91 -6.62 -1.89
CA LYS A 67 12.24 -6.40 -1.28
C LYS A 67 12.20 -5.26 -0.26
N ALA A 68 11.49 -4.19 -0.60
CA ALA A 68 11.37 -3.05 0.31
C ALA A 68 10.64 -3.45 1.59
N ILE A 69 9.60 -4.27 1.46
CA ILE A 69 8.86 -4.76 2.62
C ILE A 69 9.75 -5.67 3.47
N ALA A 70 10.42 -6.62 2.83
CA ALA A 70 11.26 -7.58 3.54
C ALA A 70 12.35 -6.87 4.35
N ALA A 71 12.90 -5.79 3.83
CA ALA A 71 13.93 -5.03 4.52
C ALA A 71 13.41 -4.35 5.79
N CYS A 72 12.11 -4.22 5.92
CA CYS A 72 11.47 -3.55 7.06
C CYS A 72 10.86 -4.52 8.07
N LEU A 73 10.87 -5.82 7.77
CA LEU A 73 10.35 -6.83 8.68
C LEU A 73 11.48 -7.33 9.59
N THR A 74 11.11 -7.77 10.78
CA THR A 74 12.09 -8.37 11.68
C THR A 74 12.45 -9.76 11.21
N GLU A 75 13.56 -10.30 11.71
CA GLU A 75 14.07 -11.60 11.27
C GLU A 75 13.07 -12.75 11.39
N SER A 76 12.22 -12.69 12.40
CA SER A 76 11.25 -13.77 12.63
C SER A 76 10.06 -13.72 11.68
N TRP A 77 9.92 -12.64 10.91
CA TRP A 77 8.80 -12.46 9.99
C TRP A 77 9.27 -12.37 8.55
N THR A 78 8.71 -13.19 7.71
CA THR A 78 8.92 -13.09 6.27
C THR A 78 7.60 -12.66 5.63
N LEU A 79 7.68 -12.09 4.45
CA LEU A 79 6.48 -11.66 3.75
C LEU A 79 5.50 -12.82 3.55
N ALA A 80 6.02 -14.01 3.30
CA ALA A 80 5.18 -15.19 3.09
C ALA A 80 4.42 -15.61 4.36
N ARG A 81 4.95 -15.27 5.55
CA ARG A 81 4.32 -15.65 6.82
C ARG A 81 3.35 -14.61 7.33
N VAL A 82 3.35 -13.45 6.71
CA VAL A 82 2.42 -12.39 7.08
C VAL A 82 1.03 -12.76 6.55
N ASP A 83 0.00 -12.45 7.32
CA ASP A 83 -1.39 -12.65 6.89
C ASP A 83 -1.63 -12.02 5.52
N SER A 84 -2.45 -12.67 4.68
CA SER A 84 -2.69 -12.19 3.31
C SER A 84 -3.25 -10.79 3.21
N ILE A 85 -4.10 -10.40 4.16
CA ILE A 85 -4.63 -9.04 4.16
C ILE A 85 -3.56 -8.05 4.56
N LEU A 86 -2.74 -8.39 5.56
CA LEU A 86 -1.60 -7.56 5.93
C LEU A 86 -0.63 -7.42 4.77
N ARG A 87 -0.40 -8.50 4.04
CA ARG A 87 0.47 -8.47 2.87
C ARG A 87 -0.06 -7.51 1.81
N ALA A 88 -1.38 -7.56 1.56
CA ALA A 88 -2.00 -6.64 0.61
C ALA A 88 -1.87 -5.19 1.07
N ILE A 89 -2.07 -4.93 2.36
CA ILE A 89 -1.91 -3.59 2.92
C ILE A 89 -0.48 -3.10 2.73
N LEU A 90 0.50 -3.92 3.08
CA LEU A 90 1.90 -3.55 2.97
C LEU A 90 2.31 -3.31 1.52
N ARG A 91 1.82 -4.13 0.60
CA ARG A 91 2.14 -3.97 -0.83
C ARG A 91 1.55 -2.68 -1.41
N ALA A 92 0.29 -2.39 -1.10
CA ALA A 92 -0.34 -1.17 -1.58
C ALA A 92 0.37 0.07 -1.02
N ALA A 93 0.68 0.06 0.27
CA ALA A 93 1.37 1.18 0.90
C ALA A 93 2.78 1.35 0.34
N ALA A 94 3.49 0.24 0.14
CA ALA A 94 4.83 0.29 -0.42
C ALA A 94 4.83 0.89 -1.82
N LEU A 95 3.84 0.53 -2.63
CA LEU A 95 3.74 1.13 -3.96
C LEU A 95 3.61 2.64 -3.87
N GLU A 96 2.77 3.14 -2.97
CA GLU A 96 2.61 4.59 -2.85
C GLU A 96 3.90 5.24 -2.37
N LEU A 97 4.60 4.61 -1.44
CA LEU A 97 5.85 5.19 -0.92
C LEU A 97 6.93 5.27 -1.99
N VAL A 98 7.02 4.28 -2.88
CA VAL A 98 8.06 4.29 -3.90
C VAL A 98 7.64 5.00 -5.19
N ALA A 99 6.36 5.00 -5.53
CA ALA A 99 5.89 5.48 -6.83
C ALA A 99 5.05 6.76 -6.78
N ARG A 100 4.31 6.98 -5.70
CA ARG A 100 3.41 8.15 -5.61
C ARG A 100 4.02 9.22 -4.72
N ARG A 101 5.06 9.85 -5.23
CA ARG A 101 5.77 10.86 -4.45
C ARG A 101 4.98 12.15 -4.25
N ASP A 102 3.90 12.31 -4.97
CA ASP A 102 2.97 13.42 -4.77
C ASP A 102 2.18 13.26 -3.46
N VAL A 103 2.13 12.05 -2.88
CA VAL A 103 1.44 11.82 -1.62
C VAL A 103 2.47 11.81 -0.49
N PRO A 104 2.31 12.67 0.52
CA PRO A 104 3.29 12.68 1.63
C PRO A 104 3.34 11.34 2.35
N ALA A 105 4.54 10.98 2.80
CA ALA A 105 4.74 9.69 3.47
C ALA A 105 3.83 9.51 4.68
N ARG A 106 3.64 10.57 5.47
CA ARG A 106 2.79 10.48 6.66
C ARG A 106 1.35 10.20 6.31
N VAL A 107 0.87 10.73 5.18
CA VAL A 107 -0.49 10.45 4.71
C VAL A 107 -0.60 8.97 4.33
N VAL A 108 0.41 8.45 3.62
CA VAL A 108 0.40 7.03 3.25
C VAL A 108 0.33 6.15 4.50
N ILE A 109 1.19 6.43 5.47
CA ILE A 109 1.23 5.63 6.69
C ILE A 109 -0.12 5.68 7.42
N ASP A 110 -0.64 6.89 7.64
CA ASP A 110 -1.90 7.06 8.38
C ASP A 110 -3.05 6.36 7.70
N GLU A 111 -3.12 6.45 6.36
CA GLU A 111 -4.20 5.84 5.62
C GLU A 111 -4.18 4.32 5.72
N TYR A 112 -3.01 3.72 5.59
CA TYR A 112 -2.94 2.26 5.63
C TYR A 112 -3.00 1.69 7.04
N VAL A 113 -2.56 2.44 8.04
CA VAL A 113 -2.79 2.07 9.43
C VAL A 113 -4.30 2.10 9.72
N GLY A 114 -5.00 3.12 9.20
CA GLY A 114 -6.45 3.20 9.32
C GLY A 114 -7.15 2.01 8.69
N ILE A 115 -6.69 1.59 7.50
CA ILE A 115 -7.25 0.42 6.85
C ILE A 115 -7.00 -0.84 7.69
N ALA A 116 -5.80 -0.96 8.27
CA ALA A 116 -5.52 -2.10 9.13
C ALA A 116 -6.47 -2.15 10.33
N HIS A 117 -6.83 -1.00 10.88
CA HIS A 117 -7.80 -0.94 11.97
C HIS A 117 -9.18 -1.43 11.55
N GLU A 118 -9.52 -1.31 10.27
CA GLU A 118 -10.82 -1.79 9.79
C GLU A 118 -10.87 -3.31 9.70
N PHE A 119 -9.73 -3.96 9.52
CA PHE A 119 -9.69 -5.41 9.36
C PHE A 119 -9.25 -6.16 10.62
N PHE A 120 -8.53 -5.50 11.52
CA PHE A 120 -7.90 -6.17 12.65
C PHE A 120 -8.16 -5.43 13.95
N ALA A 121 -8.41 -6.20 15.02
CA ALA A 121 -8.63 -5.63 16.33
C ALA A 121 -7.42 -5.76 17.26
N GLY A 122 -6.38 -6.45 16.84
CA GLY A 122 -5.20 -6.72 17.68
C GLY A 122 -4.04 -5.80 17.40
N ASP A 123 -2.85 -6.39 17.34
CA ASP A 123 -1.60 -5.66 17.21
C ASP A 123 -1.24 -5.31 15.76
N GLU A 124 -2.02 -5.78 14.81
CA GLU A 124 -1.71 -5.64 13.40
C GLU A 124 -1.53 -4.18 12.95
N PRO A 125 -2.41 -3.24 13.36
CA PRO A 125 -2.18 -1.85 12.95
C PRO A 125 -0.85 -1.29 13.44
N GLY A 126 -0.43 -1.67 14.66
CA GLY A 126 0.87 -1.26 15.18
C GLY A 126 2.02 -1.83 14.39
N PHE A 127 1.88 -3.09 13.97
CA PHE A 127 2.86 -3.74 13.11
C PHE A 127 2.97 -3.01 11.77
N VAL A 128 1.83 -2.67 11.16
CA VAL A 128 1.82 -1.92 9.90
C VAL A 128 2.49 -0.57 10.07
N ASN A 129 2.14 0.13 11.14
CA ASN A 129 2.71 1.45 11.41
C ASN A 129 4.24 1.37 11.52
N ALA A 130 4.74 0.42 12.28
CA ALA A 130 6.19 0.27 12.48
C ALA A 130 6.91 -0.07 11.17
N ALA A 131 6.36 -1.01 10.40
CA ALA A 131 6.96 -1.41 9.13
C ALA A 131 6.98 -0.27 8.13
N LEU A 132 5.86 0.45 8.00
CA LEU A 132 5.76 1.56 7.05
C LEU A 132 6.61 2.75 7.46
N ASP A 133 6.74 3.00 8.77
CA ASP A 133 7.62 4.07 9.25
C ASP A 133 9.06 3.78 8.84
N ARG A 134 9.52 2.55 9.05
CA ARG A 134 10.87 2.17 8.65
C ARG A 134 11.07 2.31 7.13
N MET A 135 10.08 1.86 6.35
CA MET A 135 10.16 1.96 4.90
C MET A 135 10.19 3.41 4.44
N ALA A 136 9.33 4.25 5.02
CA ALA A 136 9.25 5.64 4.64
C ALA A 136 10.56 6.38 4.94
N ARG A 137 11.19 6.07 6.06
CA ARG A 137 12.46 6.71 6.41
C ARG A 137 13.55 6.35 5.41
N ARG A 138 13.47 5.20 4.80
CA ARG A 138 14.43 4.79 3.76
C ARG A 138 14.06 5.35 2.39
N LYS A 139 12.80 5.28 2.00
CA LYS A 139 12.36 5.65 0.66
C LYS A 139 12.01 7.13 0.51
N ARG A 140 11.72 7.78 1.61
CA ARG A 140 11.34 9.19 1.66
C ARG A 140 12.17 9.93 2.69
N ALA A 141 13.46 9.63 2.77
CA ALA A 141 14.33 10.15 3.82
C ALA A 141 14.25 11.66 3.97
N LYS A 142 14.14 12.38 2.85
CA LYS A 142 14.07 13.84 2.87
C LYS A 142 12.86 14.36 3.65
N GLU A 143 11.75 13.66 3.58
CA GLU A 143 10.55 14.08 4.30
C GLU A 143 10.71 13.97 5.81
N PHE A 144 11.71 13.22 6.25
CA PHE A 144 12.01 13.03 7.68
C PHE A 144 13.30 13.76 8.09
N GLY A 145 13.85 14.57 7.20
CA GLY A 145 15.08 15.28 7.52
C GLY A 145 16.30 14.38 7.64
N LEU A 146 16.28 13.25 6.96
CA LEU A 146 17.35 12.28 7.04
C LEU A 146 18.20 12.27 5.78
N PRO A 147 19.47 11.82 5.86
CA PRO A 147 20.26 11.62 4.65
C PRO A 147 19.61 10.62 3.72
N THR A 148 19.84 10.73 2.43
CA THR A 148 19.26 9.85 1.45
C THR A 148 20.29 8.82 1.00
N PRO A 149 20.33 7.64 1.67
CA PRO A 149 21.33 6.62 1.34
C PRO A 149 21.29 6.18 -0.11
N ASP A 150 20.09 6.14 -0.67
CA ASP A 150 19.92 5.67 -2.04
C ASP A 150 20.55 6.65 -3.05
N ASP A 151 20.54 7.93 -2.74
CA ASP A 151 21.16 8.93 -3.60
C ASP A 151 22.67 8.74 -3.69
N GLU A 152 23.25 8.23 -2.61
CA GLU A 152 24.67 7.99 -2.58
C GLU A 152 25.07 6.78 -3.42
N LEU A 153 24.14 5.89 -3.65
CA LEU A 153 24.39 4.67 -4.40
C LEU A 153 24.04 4.80 -5.87
N ASP A 154 23.32 5.83 -6.21
CA ASP A 154 22.84 6.07 -7.57
C ASP A 154 23.82 6.94 -8.34
N PHE A 155 24.86 6.39 -8.80
CA PHE A 155 25.83 7.15 -9.57
C PHE A 155 25.84 6.76 -11.01
#